data_a6a0f03aa7f818f21ec03bf250b90bda
#
_entry.id   a6a0f03aa7f818f21ec03bf250b90bda
#
_cell.length_a   1.000
_cell.length_b   1.000
_cell.length_c   1.000
_cell.angle_alpha   90.00
_cell.angle_beta   90.00
_cell.angle_gamma   90.00
#
_symmetry.space_group_name_H-M   'P 1'
#
loop_
_entity.id
_entity.type
_entity.pdbx_description
1 polymer ?
#
loop_
_entity_poly.entity_id
_entity_poly.type
_entity_poly.pdbx_seq_one_letter_code
_entity_poly.pdbx_strand_id
1 'polypeptide(L)'
;MITLAGTVQFFESDSVLEALILEANLIKKYRPEYNSREKDDKSFIFVVITKEEFPKVILVRGKELDEKMRNNSRAIFGPYPSAGEIREALKIIRKIFPFRDKKCNPNSLKPCFNRQIKLCPGVCSGEISASEYLKIVKNIELFFEGKKKAVLRSLEAELKLNIKKGDFERAVILRNQIFALNHIQDIALIKHPTHLDAGRPSGIERKIEGYDIAHTNGKQIVGVV
;
A
#
# COMPACT_ATOMS: atom_id res chain seq x y z
N MET A 1 30.55 9.66 3.88
CA MET A 1 29.12 10.04 3.82
C MET A 1 28.61 10.59 5.16
N ILE A 2 28.83 9.90 6.29
CA ILE A 2 28.39 10.35 7.64
C ILE A 2 29.04 11.67 8.08
N THR A 3 30.27 11.95 7.65
CA THR A 3 31.04 13.18 7.98
C THR A 3 30.43 14.47 7.39
N LEU A 4 29.51 14.35 6.42
CA LEU A 4 28.83 15.50 5.81
C LEU A 4 27.43 15.75 6.37
N ALA A 5 26.93 14.86 7.25
CA ALA A 5 25.61 14.98 7.85
C ALA A 5 25.66 15.95 9.03
N GLY A 6 24.96 17.08 8.94
CA GLY A 6 24.84 18.05 10.03
C GLY A 6 23.77 17.68 11.07
N THR A 7 22.72 16.98 10.67
CA THR A 7 21.60 16.56 11.52
C THR A 7 21.04 15.22 11.08
N VAL A 8 20.48 14.46 12.02
CA VAL A 8 19.75 13.22 11.77
C VAL A 8 18.34 13.38 12.31
N GLN A 9 17.35 13.07 11.49
CA GLN A 9 15.94 13.05 11.87
C GLN A 9 15.37 11.65 11.67
N PHE A 10 14.45 11.25 12.53
CA PHE A 10 13.73 9.98 12.39
C PHE A 10 12.22 10.22 12.45
N PHE A 11 11.47 9.36 11.77
CA PHE A 11 10.02 9.38 11.76
C PHE A 11 9.52 7.98 12.15
N GLU A 12 8.67 7.91 13.14
CA GLU A 12 7.94 6.69 13.46
C GLU A 12 6.75 6.54 12.51
N SER A 13 6.53 5.33 12.02
CA SER A 13 5.38 4.95 11.20
C SER A 13 4.65 3.78 11.85
N ASP A 14 3.32 3.75 11.71
CA ASP A 14 2.48 2.70 12.31
C ASP A 14 2.69 1.33 11.63
N SER A 15 3.27 1.31 10.42
CA SER A 15 3.48 0.09 9.63
C SER A 15 4.64 0.22 8.66
N VAL A 16 5.20 -0.94 8.23
CA VAL A 16 6.24 -1.00 7.19
C VAL A 16 5.73 -0.43 5.87
N LEU A 17 4.45 -0.64 5.56
CA LEU A 17 3.82 -0.06 4.37
C LEU A 17 3.82 1.48 4.39
N GLU A 18 3.53 2.08 5.54
CA GLU A 18 3.59 3.54 5.68
C GLU A 18 5.02 4.07 5.61
N ALA A 19 5.99 3.35 6.19
CA ALA A 19 7.41 3.67 6.06
C ALA A 19 7.86 3.67 4.61
N LEU A 20 7.49 2.65 3.84
CA LEU A 20 7.80 2.53 2.41
C LEU A 20 7.23 3.70 1.59
N ILE A 21 6.00 4.09 1.88
CA ILE A 21 5.35 5.24 1.22
C ILE A 21 6.02 6.55 1.62
N LEU A 22 6.34 6.72 2.91
CA LEU A 22 7.01 7.93 3.41
C LEU A 22 8.39 8.08 2.78
N GLU A 23 9.19 7.01 2.73
CA GLU A 23 10.50 6.98 2.08
C GLU A 23 10.40 7.45 0.63
N ALA A 24 9.52 6.84 -0.18
CA ALA A 24 9.33 7.22 -1.58
C ALA A 24 8.93 8.70 -1.74
N ASN A 25 8.06 9.21 -0.86
CA ASN A 25 7.66 10.62 -0.87
C ASN A 25 8.81 11.56 -0.50
N LEU A 26 9.64 11.20 0.48
CA LEU A 26 10.82 11.98 0.88
C LEU A 26 11.88 12.00 -0.23
N ILE A 27 12.16 10.86 -0.86
CA ILE A 27 13.08 10.75 -1.99
C ILE A 27 12.60 11.63 -3.15
N LYS A 28 11.33 11.56 -3.50
CA LYS A 28 10.73 12.40 -4.55
C LYS A 28 10.86 13.89 -4.23
N LYS A 29 10.70 14.26 -2.96
CA LYS A 29 10.76 15.66 -2.49
C LYS A 29 12.17 16.22 -2.47
N TYR A 30 13.13 15.46 -1.90
CA TYR A 30 14.47 15.96 -1.61
C TYR A 30 15.52 15.58 -2.66
N ARG A 31 15.27 14.53 -3.46
CA ARG A 31 16.17 14.02 -4.51
C ARG A 31 17.63 13.91 -4.03
N PRO A 32 17.92 13.17 -2.96
CA PRO A 32 19.23 13.18 -2.32
C PRO A 32 20.33 12.68 -3.27
N GLU A 33 21.45 13.40 -3.34
CA GLU A 33 22.56 13.07 -4.25
C GLU A 33 23.25 11.75 -3.96
N TYR A 34 23.25 11.33 -2.71
CA TYR A 34 23.95 10.12 -2.23
C TYR A 34 23.09 8.85 -2.22
N ASN A 35 21.85 8.92 -2.65
CA ASN A 35 20.97 7.76 -2.82
C ASN A 35 21.34 7.03 -4.12
N SER A 36 22.55 6.43 -4.14
CA SER A 36 23.16 5.82 -5.34
C SER A 36 22.35 4.68 -5.95
N ARG A 37 21.54 3.99 -5.13
CA ARG A 37 20.61 2.95 -5.63
C ARG A 37 19.46 3.52 -6.46
N GLU A 38 19.23 4.83 -6.41
CA GLU A 38 18.03 5.49 -6.95
C GLU A 38 18.34 6.50 -8.06
N LYS A 39 19.59 6.54 -8.55
CA LYS A 39 19.98 7.41 -9.69
C LYS A 39 19.56 6.85 -11.04
N ASP A 40 19.30 5.55 -11.13
CA ASP A 40 18.83 4.93 -12.37
C ASP A 40 17.30 4.77 -12.37
N ASP A 41 16.60 5.84 -12.71
CA ASP A 41 15.13 5.91 -12.83
C ASP A 41 14.52 4.76 -13.68
N LYS A 42 15.34 4.07 -14.49
CA LYS A 42 14.88 3.02 -15.38
C LYS A 42 14.59 1.70 -14.70
N SER A 43 15.21 1.45 -13.54
CA SER A 43 15.05 0.19 -12.78
C SER A 43 13.92 0.25 -11.75
N PHE A 44 13.50 1.46 -11.34
CA PHE A 44 12.48 1.67 -10.32
C PHE A 44 11.07 1.34 -10.78
N ILE A 45 10.23 1.05 -9.80
CA ILE A 45 8.81 0.80 -10.00
C ILE A 45 8.01 2.01 -9.53
N PHE A 46 7.00 2.33 -10.31
CA PHE A 46 6.03 3.38 -9.99
C PHE A 46 4.63 2.78 -9.88
N VAL A 47 3.83 3.29 -8.97
CA VAL A 47 2.39 3.06 -8.92
C VAL A 47 1.75 4.16 -9.74
N VAL A 48 1.06 3.78 -10.79
CA VAL A 48 0.38 4.71 -11.71
C VAL A 48 -1.13 4.50 -11.60
N ILE A 49 -1.84 5.59 -11.39
CA ILE A 49 -3.30 5.64 -11.47
C ILE A 49 -3.67 6.28 -12.81
N THR A 50 -4.36 5.53 -13.66
CA THR A 50 -4.71 5.99 -15.01
C THR A 50 -5.79 7.05 -15.00
N LYS A 51 -5.83 7.90 -16.06
CA LYS A 51 -6.83 8.93 -16.24
C LYS A 51 -7.92 8.42 -17.18
N GLU A 52 -8.87 7.70 -16.63
CA GLU A 52 -10.03 7.15 -17.34
C GLU A 52 -11.25 7.17 -16.43
N GLU A 53 -12.43 6.92 -16.92
CA GLU A 53 -13.70 6.92 -16.17
C GLU A 53 -13.62 5.99 -14.93
N PHE A 54 -13.07 4.80 -15.12
CA PHE A 54 -12.75 3.87 -14.07
C PHE A 54 -11.22 3.69 -13.98
N PRO A 55 -10.48 4.52 -13.22
CA PRO A 55 -9.03 4.44 -13.18
C PRO A 55 -8.50 3.07 -12.76
N LYS A 56 -7.39 2.64 -13.37
CA LYS A 56 -6.62 1.46 -12.97
C LYS A 56 -5.49 1.86 -12.05
N VAL A 57 -5.15 0.99 -11.10
CA VAL A 57 -3.93 1.10 -10.31
C VAL A 57 -2.97 0.05 -10.83
N ILE A 58 -1.87 0.47 -11.44
CA ILE A 58 -0.91 -0.41 -12.11
C ILE A 58 0.52 -0.12 -11.65
N LEU A 59 1.36 -1.16 -11.72
CA LEU A 59 2.80 -1.03 -11.53
C LEU A 59 3.47 -0.85 -12.89
N VAL A 60 4.32 0.16 -12.99
CA VAL A 60 5.05 0.51 -14.21
C VAL A 60 6.52 0.68 -13.88
N ARG A 61 7.42 0.15 -14.70
CA ARG A 61 8.86 0.40 -14.56
C ARG A 61 9.20 1.79 -15.06
N GLY A 62 10.21 2.44 -14.48
CA GLY A 62 10.64 3.78 -14.86
C GLY A 62 10.97 3.91 -16.35
N LYS A 63 11.55 2.87 -16.96
CA LYS A 63 11.80 2.80 -18.40
C LYS A 63 10.54 2.80 -19.29
N GLU A 64 9.41 2.40 -18.74
CA GLU A 64 8.11 2.33 -19.42
C GLU A 64 7.26 3.59 -19.16
N LEU A 65 7.72 4.46 -18.25
CA LEU A 65 7.03 5.68 -17.83
C LEU A 65 7.39 6.84 -18.76
N ASP A 66 6.92 6.77 -20.01
CA ASP A 66 7.11 7.81 -21.01
C ASP A 66 6.22 9.05 -20.77
N GLU A 67 6.44 10.11 -21.55
CA GLU A 67 5.65 11.34 -21.44
C GLU A 67 4.16 11.09 -21.75
N LYS A 68 3.85 10.23 -22.68
CA LYS A 68 2.47 9.88 -23.03
C LYS A 68 1.75 9.25 -21.84
N MET A 69 2.42 8.32 -21.13
CA MET A 69 1.86 7.71 -19.94
C MET A 69 1.73 8.71 -18.79
N ARG A 70 2.71 9.60 -18.61
CA ARG A 70 2.65 10.67 -17.59
C ARG A 70 1.45 11.59 -17.83
N ASN A 71 1.24 12.04 -19.07
CA ASN A 71 0.13 12.91 -19.45
C ASN A 71 -1.24 12.23 -19.35
N ASN A 72 -1.27 10.90 -19.52
CA ASN A 72 -2.49 10.11 -19.43
C ASN A 72 -2.68 9.44 -18.06
N SER A 73 -1.93 9.88 -17.07
CA SER A 73 -2.04 9.43 -15.67
C SER A 73 -2.74 10.48 -14.82
N ARG A 74 -3.55 10.01 -13.88
CA ARG A 74 -4.20 10.83 -12.85
C ARG A 74 -3.23 11.12 -11.70
N ALA A 75 -2.45 10.11 -11.30
CA ALA A 75 -1.44 10.22 -10.28
C ALA A 75 -0.31 9.20 -10.50
N ILE A 76 0.91 9.56 -10.05
CA ILE A 76 2.11 8.73 -10.12
C ILE A 76 2.83 8.82 -8.78
N PHE A 77 3.04 7.65 -8.16
CA PHE A 77 3.71 7.51 -6.87
C PHE A 77 4.98 6.66 -7.02
N GLY A 78 6.00 6.97 -6.24
CA GLY A 78 7.33 6.38 -6.30
C GLY A 78 8.40 7.44 -6.52
N PRO A 79 9.64 7.05 -6.70
CA PRO A 79 10.11 5.70 -7.07
C PRO A 79 10.10 4.70 -5.92
N TYR A 80 9.89 3.41 -6.21
CA TYR A 80 10.01 2.31 -5.27
C TYR A 80 11.15 1.38 -5.69
N PRO A 81 12.11 1.09 -4.81
CA PRO A 81 13.30 0.30 -5.17
C PRO A 81 12.98 -1.19 -5.36
N SER A 82 11.98 -1.71 -4.64
CA SER A 82 11.63 -3.13 -4.64
C SER A 82 10.27 -3.40 -5.30
N ALA A 83 10.30 -4.03 -6.47
CA ALA A 83 9.07 -4.47 -7.14
C ALA A 83 8.28 -5.52 -6.33
N GLY A 84 8.97 -6.31 -5.51
CA GLY A 84 8.34 -7.30 -4.62
C GLY A 84 7.53 -6.62 -3.53
N GLU A 85 8.15 -5.70 -2.80
CA GLU A 85 7.52 -5.00 -1.67
C GLU A 85 6.32 -4.17 -2.11
N ILE A 86 6.45 -3.37 -3.17
CA ILE A 86 5.32 -2.57 -3.64
C ILE A 86 4.18 -3.42 -4.21
N ARG A 87 4.47 -4.62 -4.74
CA ARG A 87 3.44 -5.55 -5.18
C ARG A 87 2.65 -6.13 -4.00
N GLU A 88 3.35 -6.51 -2.93
CA GLU A 88 2.70 -6.97 -1.69
C GLU A 88 1.91 -5.83 -1.03
N ALA A 89 2.48 -4.62 -1.00
CA ALA A 89 1.79 -3.41 -0.55
C ALA A 89 0.48 -3.18 -1.30
N LEU A 90 0.49 -3.30 -2.63
CA LEU A 90 -0.74 -3.17 -3.43
C LEU A 90 -1.76 -4.28 -3.17
N LYS A 91 -1.32 -5.49 -2.83
CA LYS A 91 -2.26 -6.56 -2.41
C LYS A 91 -2.97 -6.21 -1.11
N ILE A 92 -2.24 -5.65 -0.13
CA ILE A 92 -2.80 -5.17 1.14
C ILE A 92 -3.80 -4.05 0.88
N ILE A 93 -3.39 -3.03 0.13
CA ILE A 93 -4.23 -1.88 -0.23
C ILE A 93 -5.50 -2.34 -0.96
N ARG A 94 -5.39 -3.32 -1.87
CA ARG A 94 -6.52 -3.84 -2.64
C ARG A 94 -7.55 -4.60 -1.79
N LYS A 95 -7.13 -5.19 -0.69
CA LYS A 95 -8.05 -5.80 0.30
C LYS A 95 -8.84 -4.74 1.07
N ILE A 96 -8.22 -3.59 1.33
CA ILE A 96 -8.85 -2.47 2.05
C ILE A 96 -9.73 -1.65 1.09
N PHE A 97 -9.17 -1.31 -0.08
CA PHE A 97 -9.81 -0.54 -1.14
C PHE A 97 -9.86 -1.38 -2.42
N PRO A 98 -10.91 -2.19 -2.61
CA PRO A 98 -11.04 -2.99 -3.82
C PRO A 98 -11.04 -2.13 -5.09
N PHE A 99 -10.17 -2.44 -6.05
CA PHE A 99 -10.10 -1.75 -7.33
C PHE A 99 -9.99 -2.72 -8.50
N ARG A 100 -10.36 -2.27 -9.69
CA ARG A 100 -10.38 -3.11 -10.89
C ARG A 100 -8.97 -3.55 -11.31
N ASP A 101 -8.89 -4.72 -11.88
CA ASP A 101 -7.66 -5.26 -12.47
C ASP A 101 -7.32 -4.56 -13.79
N LYS A 102 -6.06 -4.60 -14.20
CA LYS A 102 -5.60 -4.05 -15.48
C LYS A 102 -6.28 -4.68 -16.70
N LYS A 103 -6.69 -5.95 -16.58
CA LYS A 103 -7.38 -6.71 -17.63
C LYS A 103 -8.90 -6.54 -17.58
N CYS A 104 -9.44 -5.81 -16.61
CA CYS A 104 -10.88 -5.62 -16.48
C CYS A 104 -11.44 -4.78 -17.66
N ASN A 105 -12.50 -5.29 -18.28
CA ASN A 105 -13.28 -4.56 -19.27
C ASN A 105 -14.60 -4.10 -18.63
N PRO A 106 -14.81 -2.79 -18.43
CA PRO A 106 -16.04 -2.26 -17.83
C PRO A 106 -17.31 -2.59 -18.60
N ASN A 107 -17.18 -2.81 -19.91
CA ASN A 107 -18.33 -3.06 -20.81
C ASN A 107 -18.66 -4.55 -20.98
N SER A 108 -18.08 -5.43 -20.18
CA SER A 108 -18.29 -6.88 -20.34
C SER A 108 -19.65 -7.36 -19.81
N LEU A 109 -20.28 -6.57 -18.92
CA LEU A 109 -21.55 -6.89 -18.23
C LEU A 109 -21.54 -8.25 -17.48
N LYS A 110 -20.36 -8.85 -17.33
CA LYS A 110 -20.18 -10.15 -16.66
C LYS A 110 -19.22 -9.98 -15.48
N PRO A 111 -19.58 -10.49 -14.29
CA PRO A 111 -18.69 -10.44 -13.13
C PRO A 111 -17.42 -11.26 -13.37
N CYS A 112 -16.27 -10.65 -13.17
CA CYS A 112 -14.98 -11.32 -13.26
C CYS A 112 -14.59 -12.00 -11.92
N PHE A 113 -13.58 -12.85 -11.96
CA PHE A 113 -13.07 -13.54 -10.76
C PHE A 113 -12.75 -12.58 -9.60
N ASN A 114 -12.11 -11.44 -9.88
CA ASN A 114 -11.79 -10.46 -8.84
C ASN A 114 -13.03 -9.86 -8.15
N ARG A 115 -14.18 -9.82 -8.85
CA ARG A 115 -15.46 -9.45 -8.23
C ARG A 115 -15.95 -10.53 -7.29
N GLN A 116 -15.86 -11.80 -7.70
CA GLN A 116 -16.31 -12.94 -6.88
C GLN A 116 -15.54 -13.03 -5.56
N ILE A 117 -14.24 -12.77 -5.58
CA ILE A 117 -13.39 -12.76 -4.37
C ILE A 117 -13.29 -11.39 -3.67
N LYS A 118 -14.20 -10.44 -4.01
CA LYS A 118 -14.33 -9.12 -3.38
C LYS A 118 -13.09 -8.21 -3.51
N LEU A 119 -12.18 -8.46 -4.46
CA LEU A 119 -11.04 -7.59 -4.76
C LEU A 119 -11.34 -6.51 -5.81
N CYS A 120 -12.58 -6.46 -6.30
CA CYS A 120 -13.09 -5.44 -7.22
C CYS A 120 -14.54 -5.14 -6.84
N PRO A 121 -14.99 -3.88 -6.90
CA PRO A 121 -16.35 -3.51 -6.53
C PRO A 121 -17.40 -3.78 -7.61
N GLY A 122 -17.06 -4.50 -8.69
CA GLY A 122 -18.00 -4.86 -9.74
C GLY A 122 -18.07 -3.88 -10.91
N VAL A 123 -16.96 -3.24 -11.25
CA VAL A 123 -16.89 -2.31 -12.40
C VAL A 123 -17.32 -2.99 -13.71
N CYS A 124 -16.90 -4.26 -13.94
CA CYS A 124 -17.24 -5.00 -15.15
C CYS A 124 -18.69 -5.49 -15.20
N SER A 125 -19.36 -5.61 -14.06
CA SER A 125 -20.77 -6.02 -13.94
C SER A 125 -21.74 -4.84 -13.78
N GLY A 126 -21.21 -3.59 -13.77
CA GLY A 126 -22.05 -2.40 -13.61
C GLY A 126 -22.61 -2.19 -12.19
N GLU A 127 -22.06 -2.88 -11.19
CA GLU A 127 -22.55 -2.82 -9.80
C GLU A 127 -22.13 -1.54 -9.06
N ILE A 128 -21.19 -0.79 -9.61
CA ILE A 128 -20.70 0.47 -9.01
C ILE A 128 -20.70 1.58 -10.06
N SER A 129 -21.15 2.76 -9.65
CA SER A 129 -21.10 3.96 -10.47
C SER A 129 -19.67 4.51 -10.57
N ALA A 130 -19.37 5.27 -11.64
CA ALA A 130 -18.07 5.93 -11.80
C ALA A 130 -17.76 6.88 -10.63
N SER A 131 -18.76 7.60 -10.16
CA SER A 131 -18.59 8.54 -9.03
C SER A 131 -18.23 7.85 -7.71
N GLU A 132 -18.85 6.70 -7.41
CA GLU A 132 -18.52 5.91 -6.23
C GLU A 132 -17.15 5.25 -6.35
N TYR A 133 -16.83 4.73 -7.54
CA TYR A 133 -15.51 4.17 -7.79
C TYR A 133 -14.39 5.20 -7.65
N LEU A 134 -14.61 6.44 -8.12
CA LEU A 134 -13.67 7.53 -7.95
C LEU A 134 -13.41 7.90 -6.48
N LYS A 135 -14.37 7.71 -5.57
CA LYS A 135 -14.13 7.89 -4.12
C LYS A 135 -13.13 6.86 -3.60
N ILE A 136 -13.25 5.60 -4.04
CA ILE A 136 -12.27 4.55 -3.70
C ILE A 136 -10.89 4.92 -4.20
N VAL A 137 -10.79 5.33 -5.47
CA VAL A 137 -9.51 5.76 -6.07
C VAL A 137 -8.92 6.95 -5.33
N LYS A 138 -9.74 7.92 -4.93
CA LYS A 138 -9.29 9.08 -4.13
C LYS A 138 -8.70 8.68 -2.78
N ASN A 139 -9.29 7.70 -2.11
CA ASN A 139 -8.73 7.18 -0.86
C ASN A 139 -7.39 6.47 -1.07
N ILE A 140 -7.24 5.76 -2.20
CA ILE A 140 -5.95 5.16 -2.60
C ILE A 140 -4.90 6.25 -2.87
N GLU A 141 -5.25 7.33 -3.58
CA GLU A 141 -4.37 8.48 -3.82
C GLU A 141 -3.89 9.09 -2.49
N LEU A 142 -4.83 9.43 -1.61
CA LEU A 142 -4.52 10.00 -0.29
C LEU A 142 -3.62 9.09 0.55
N PHE A 143 -3.83 7.78 0.45
CA PHE A 143 -3.00 6.81 1.17
C PHE A 143 -1.56 6.82 0.65
N PHE A 144 -1.34 6.80 -0.68
CA PHE A 144 0.00 6.91 -1.28
C PHE A 144 0.65 8.29 -1.09
N GLU A 145 -0.15 9.32 -0.85
CA GLU A 145 0.36 10.64 -0.44
C GLU A 145 0.83 10.67 1.03
N GLY A 146 0.68 9.57 1.79
CA GLY A 146 0.98 9.50 3.22
C GLY A 146 -0.08 10.18 4.10
N LYS A 147 -1.28 10.44 3.56
CA LYS A 147 -2.36 11.14 4.25
C LYS A 147 -3.39 10.18 4.87
N LYS A 148 -2.95 9.12 5.56
CA LYS A 148 -3.81 8.13 6.22
C LYS A 148 -4.90 8.77 7.10
N LYS A 149 -4.54 9.80 7.88
CA LYS A 149 -5.50 10.51 8.72
C LYS A 149 -6.63 11.16 7.92
N ALA A 150 -6.38 11.65 6.70
CA ALA A 150 -7.41 12.21 5.83
C ALA A 150 -8.32 11.11 5.27
N VAL A 151 -7.75 9.95 4.93
CA VAL A 151 -8.52 8.76 4.50
C VAL A 151 -9.46 8.32 5.62
N LEU A 152 -8.97 8.18 6.85
CA LEU A 152 -9.78 7.78 8.01
C LEU A 152 -10.94 8.75 8.24
N ARG A 153 -10.69 10.07 8.24
CA ARG A 153 -11.74 11.09 8.38
C ARG A 153 -12.81 10.97 7.28
N SER A 154 -12.39 10.72 6.04
CA SER A 154 -13.31 10.54 4.90
C SER A 154 -14.21 9.32 5.10
N LEU A 155 -13.64 8.19 5.50
CA LEU A 155 -14.37 6.95 5.76
C LEU A 155 -15.31 7.07 6.97
N GLU A 156 -14.88 7.72 8.04
CA GLU A 156 -15.70 7.97 9.22
C GLU A 156 -16.91 8.88 8.93
N ALA A 157 -16.71 9.91 8.11
CA ALA A 157 -17.79 10.79 7.67
C ALA A 157 -18.81 10.01 6.81
N GLU A 158 -18.32 9.18 5.87
CA GLU A 158 -19.17 8.33 5.03
C GLU A 158 -19.91 7.29 5.88
N LEU A 159 -19.25 6.68 6.87
CA LEU A 159 -19.85 5.74 7.82
C LEU A 159 -21.02 6.37 8.57
N LYS A 160 -20.80 7.55 9.16
CA LYS A 160 -21.86 8.29 9.89
C LYS A 160 -23.05 8.62 9.00
N LEU A 161 -22.81 8.98 7.74
CA LEU A 161 -23.86 9.28 6.77
C LEU A 161 -24.68 8.03 6.43
N ASN A 162 -24.03 6.88 6.19
CA ASN A 162 -24.73 5.64 5.84
C ASN A 162 -25.52 5.08 7.04
N ILE A 163 -25.02 5.20 8.27
CA ILE A 163 -25.79 4.85 9.48
C ILE A 163 -27.07 5.70 9.57
N LYS A 164 -26.98 7.03 9.34
CA LYS A 164 -28.16 7.91 9.35
C LYS A 164 -29.18 7.57 8.27
N LYS A 165 -28.73 7.04 7.13
CA LYS A 165 -29.59 6.59 6.02
C LYS A 165 -30.17 5.18 6.22
N GLY A 166 -29.72 4.45 7.24
CA GLY A 166 -30.12 3.06 7.49
C GLY A 166 -29.42 2.05 6.56
N ASP A 167 -28.39 2.47 5.81
CA ASP A 167 -27.60 1.58 4.98
C ASP A 167 -26.52 0.88 5.82
N PHE A 168 -26.95 -0.15 6.54
CA PHE A 168 -26.07 -0.89 7.46
C PHE A 168 -25.07 -1.79 6.72
N GLU A 169 -25.39 -2.27 5.52
CA GLU A 169 -24.48 -3.07 4.72
C GLU A 169 -23.24 -2.25 4.31
N ARG A 170 -23.47 -1.04 3.81
CA ARG A 170 -22.40 -0.11 3.48
C ARG A 170 -21.63 0.32 4.73
N ALA A 171 -22.31 0.55 5.83
CA ALA A 171 -21.69 0.91 7.11
C ALA A 171 -20.72 -0.17 7.61
N VAL A 172 -21.08 -1.45 7.50
CA VAL A 172 -20.20 -2.58 7.86
C VAL A 172 -18.94 -2.60 7.00
N ILE A 173 -19.07 -2.39 5.70
CA ILE A 173 -17.92 -2.32 4.79
C ILE A 173 -16.96 -1.20 5.21
N LEU A 174 -17.47 0.01 5.44
CA LEU A 174 -16.69 1.18 5.86
C LEU A 174 -16.01 0.96 7.22
N ARG A 175 -16.71 0.39 8.18
CA ARG A 175 -16.13 0.03 9.49
C ARG A 175 -14.96 -0.94 9.34
N ASN A 176 -15.12 -1.96 8.49
CA ASN A 176 -14.05 -2.94 8.23
C ASN A 176 -12.85 -2.30 7.52
N GLN A 177 -13.08 -1.34 6.62
CA GLN A 177 -11.99 -0.58 5.99
C GLN A 177 -11.23 0.28 7.02
N ILE A 178 -11.94 0.98 7.90
CA ILE A 178 -11.33 1.77 8.99
C ILE A 178 -10.52 0.87 9.91
N PHE A 179 -11.08 -0.27 10.32
CA PHE A 179 -10.37 -1.25 11.14
C PHE A 179 -9.10 -1.76 10.44
N ALA A 180 -9.20 -2.16 9.17
CA ALA A 180 -8.07 -2.66 8.41
C ALA A 180 -6.96 -1.62 8.20
N LEU A 181 -7.32 -0.33 8.04
CA LEU A 181 -6.36 0.77 7.97
C LEU A 181 -5.61 1.01 9.29
N ASN A 182 -6.31 0.86 10.42
CA ASN A 182 -5.70 1.03 11.74
C ASN A 182 -4.84 -0.18 12.16
N HIS A 183 -5.11 -1.36 11.58
CA HIS A 183 -4.43 -2.61 11.92
C HIS A 183 -3.83 -3.25 10.67
N ILE A 184 -3.02 -2.47 9.93
CA ILE A 184 -2.32 -3.01 8.76
C ILE A 184 -1.32 -4.06 9.23
N GLN A 185 -1.61 -5.31 8.92
CA GLN A 185 -0.69 -6.42 9.16
C GLN A 185 0.19 -6.58 7.91
N ASP A 186 1.38 -6.06 7.97
CA ASP A 186 2.31 -6.01 6.85
C ASP A 186 3.50 -6.96 7.02
N ILE A 187 3.30 -8.05 7.77
CA ILE A 187 4.30 -9.11 7.99
C ILE A 187 4.92 -9.58 6.66
N ALA A 188 4.13 -9.59 5.58
CA ALA A 188 4.63 -9.93 4.26
C ALA A 188 5.66 -8.93 3.69
N LEU A 189 5.73 -7.70 4.22
CA LEU A 189 6.70 -6.68 3.84
C LEU A 189 7.96 -6.73 4.70
N ILE A 190 7.88 -7.36 5.87
CA ILE A 190 9.02 -7.63 6.75
C ILE A 190 9.74 -8.86 6.17
N LYS A 191 10.38 -8.71 5.03
CA LYS A 191 11.32 -9.72 4.55
C LYS A 191 12.63 -9.53 5.28
N HIS A 192 13.19 -10.66 5.75
CA HIS A 192 14.53 -10.70 6.32
C HIS A 192 15.49 -9.87 5.49
N PRO A 193 16.36 -9.08 6.12
CA PRO A 193 17.38 -8.32 5.42
C PRO A 193 18.42 -9.27 4.83
N THR A 194 18.11 -9.90 3.70
CA THR A 194 19.05 -10.72 2.92
C THR A 194 20.19 -9.88 2.29
N HIS A 195 20.21 -8.56 2.52
CA HIS A 195 21.21 -7.66 1.95
C HIS A 195 22.02 -6.84 2.97
N LEU A 196 21.86 -7.08 4.29
CA LEU A 196 22.73 -6.44 5.28
C LEU A 196 23.98 -7.26 5.60
N ASP A 197 24.08 -8.51 5.11
CA ASP A 197 25.20 -9.40 5.41
C ASP A 197 26.37 -9.33 4.41
N ALA A 198 26.22 -8.61 3.30
CA ALA A 198 27.28 -8.52 2.29
C ALA A 198 28.40 -7.50 2.61
N GLY A 199 28.66 -7.22 3.88
CA GLY A 199 29.70 -6.26 4.26
C GLY A 199 30.03 -6.20 5.73
N ARG A 200 29.56 -7.12 6.56
CA ARG A 200 29.95 -7.17 8.00
C ARG A 200 31.15 -8.08 8.20
N PRO A 201 32.15 -7.64 8.98
CA PRO A 201 33.21 -8.54 9.40
C PRO A 201 32.59 -9.70 10.20
N SER A 202 32.99 -10.92 9.82
CA SER A 202 32.67 -12.16 10.51
C SER A 202 33.09 -12.05 11.97
N GLY A 203 32.13 -11.99 12.90
CA GLY A 203 32.46 -12.00 14.33
C GLY A 203 31.38 -11.62 15.31
N ILE A 204 30.20 -11.14 14.85
CA ILE A 204 29.09 -10.86 15.78
C ILE A 204 27.88 -11.71 15.36
N GLU A 205 27.81 -12.92 15.89
CA GLU A 205 26.59 -13.71 15.86
C GLU A 205 25.57 -13.04 16.78
N ARG A 206 24.53 -12.42 16.19
CA ARG A 206 23.33 -12.02 16.92
C ARG A 206 22.38 -13.21 16.94
N LYS A 207 22.34 -13.93 18.05
CA LYS A 207 21.34 -14.95 18.29
C LYS A 207 20.00 -14.23 18.51
N ILE A 208 19.04 -14.42 17.62
CA ILE A 208 17.64 -13.97 17.82
C ILE A 208 16.91 -15.17 18.36
N GLU A 209 16.51 -15.11 19.63
CA GLU A 209 15.67 -16.14 20.26
C GLU A 209 14.22 -15.68 20.21
N GLY A 210 13.36 -16.50 19.61
CA GLY A 210 11.92 -16.28 19.60
C GLY A 210 11.28 -17.17 20.68
N TYR A 211 10.49 -16.56 21.57
CA TYR A 211 9.74 -17.30 22.58
C TYR A 211 8.28 -17.37 22.14
N ASP A 212 7.76 -18.57 21.96
CA ASP A 212 6.32 -18.80 21.78
C ASP A 212 5.72 -19.22 23.12
N ILE A 213 4.65 -18.53 23.55
CA ILE A 213 3.95 -18.84 24.79
C ILE A 213 2.57 -19.38 24.43
N ALA A 214 2.38 -20.68 24.58
CA ALA A 214 1.10 -21.33 24.39
C ALA A 214 0.34 -21.48 25.72
N HIS A 215 -0.91 -21.05 25.77
CA HIS A 215 -1.83 -21.28 26.85
C HIS A 215 -2.69 -22.53 26.59
N THR A 216 -2.50 -23.55 27.38
CA THR A 216 -3.35 -24.75 27.32
C THR A 216 -4.37 -24.66 28.46
N ASN A 217 -5.63 -24.38 28.13
CA ASN A 217 -6.79 -24.37 29.03
C ASN A 217 -6.65 -23.53 30.33
N GLY A 218 -5.92 -22.43 30.29
CA GLY A 218 -5.85 -21.47 31.40
C GLY A 218 -5.11 -21.95 32.67
N LYS A 219 -4.47 -23.13 32.63
CA LYS A 219 -3.81 -23.72 33.83
C LYS A 219 -2.33 -24.00 33.65
N GLN A 220 -1.79 -24.01 32.45
CA GLN A 220 -0.36 -24.25 32.22
C GLN A 220 0.16 -23.32 31.10
N ILE A 221 1.30 -22.69 31.38
CA ILE A 221 2.02 -21.86 30.43
C ILE A 221 3.26 -22.66 30.00
N VAL A 222 3.39 -22.94 28.72
CA VAL A 222 4.57 -23.60 28.14
C VAL A 222 5.25 -22.62 27.21
N GLY A 223 6.50 -22.32 27.49
CA GLY A 223 7.39 -21.58 26.61
C GLY A 223 8.31 -22.53 25.85
N VAL A 224 8.42 -22.38 24.55
CA VAL A 224 9.38 -23.09 23.69
C VAL A 224 10.39 -22.09 23.19
N VAL A 225 11.68 -22.42 23.33
CA VAL A 225 12.83 -21.63 22.85
C VAL A 225 13.30 -22.19 21.52
#